data_b122fdd652d1934ace2cf0a1a8644231
#
_entry.id   b122fdd652d1934ace2cf0a1a8644231
#
_cell.length_a   1.000
_cell.length_b   1.000
_cell.length_c   1.000
_cell.angle_alpha   90.00
_cell.angle_beta   90.00
_cell.angle_gamma   90.00
#
_symmetry.space_group_name_H-M   'P 1'
#
loop_
_entity.id
_entity.type
_entity.pdbx_description
1 polymer ?
#
loop_
_entity_poly.entity_id
_entity_poly.type
_entity_poly.pdbx_seq_one_letter_code
_entity_poly.pdbx_strand_id
1 'polypeptide(L)' 'MTTQENPIVGLLSESLPPIIARKDVAKLTFGLVSAKTMANRDSLGTGPKKRFKMGKEVWYHKQQFIDFIVEHIVAL' A
#
# COMPACT_ATOMS: atom_id res chain seq x y z
N MET A 1 14.92 9.94 -14.22
CA MET A 1 14.58 9.84 -13.68
C MET A 1 13.83 9.70 -13.25
N THR A 2 13.46 9.94 -13.36
CA THR A 2 12.78 9.40 -13.15
C THR A 2 11.74 9.23 -12.18
N THR A 3 11.12 8.20 -12.04
CA THR A 3 9.96 7.89 -11.30
C THR A 3 10.13 8.09 -9.84
N GLN A 4 11.30 7.96 -9.40
CA GLN A 4 11.59 8.16 -8.00
C GLN A 4 11.36 9.60 -7.59
N GLU A 5 11.04 10.42 -8.55
CA GLU A 5 10.73 11.80 -8.24
C GLU A 5 9.38 11.98 -7.60
N ASN A 6 8.58 10.92 -7.54
CA ASN A 6 7.30 11.01 -6.86
C ASN A 6 7.51 11.14 -5.36
N PRO A 7 7.15 12.29 -4.77
CA PRO A 7 7.41 12.51 -3.34
C PRO A 7 6.68 11.53 -2.43
N ILE A 8 5.60 10.93 -2.93
CA ILE A 8 4.86 9.96 -2.15
C ILE A 8 5.72 8.75 -1.84
N VAL A 9 6.54 8.32 -2.80
CA VAL A 9 7.41 7.16 -2.60
C VAL A 9 8.34 7.38 -1.41
N GLY A 10 8.99 8.54 -1.36
CA GLY A 10 9.89 8.83 -0.27
C GLY A 10 9.20 8.89 1.07
N LEU A 11 8.04 9.55 1.11
CA LEU A 11 7.29 9.66 2.36
C LEU A 11 6.84 8.31 2.87
N LEU A 12 6.32 7.48 1.99
CA LEU A 12 5.86 6.15 2.38
C LEU A 12 7.01 5.25 2.77
N SER A 13 8.10 5.35 2.04
CA SER A 13 9.28 4.54 2.32
C SER A 13 9.81 4.77 3.72
N GLU A 14 9.72 5.99 4.20
CA GLU A 14 10.19 6.34 5.54
C GLU A 14 9.15 6.07 6.61
N SER A 15 7.88 6.15 6.27
CA SER A 15 6.79 6.06 7.24
C SER A 15 6.29 4.65 7.47
N LEU A 16 6.41 3.78 6.48
CA LEU A 16 5.82 2.46 6.57
C LEU A 16 6.73 1.45 7.24
N PRO A 17 6.17 0.53 8.04
CA PRO A 17 6.94 -0.58 8.58
C PRO A 17 7.21 -1.61 7.48
N PRO A 18 8.10 -2.58 7.74
CA PRO A 18 8.43 -3.60 6.73
C PRO A 18 7.24 -4.40 6.24
N ILE A 19 6.27 -4.64 7.12
CA ILE A 19 5.02 -5.28 6.72
C ILE A 19 3.87 -4.42 7.23
N ILE A 20 2.80 -4.39 6.47
CA ILE A 20 1.68 -3.48 6.72
C ILE A 20 0.40 -4.28 6.85
N ALA A 21 -0.25 -4.17 8.01
CA ALA A 21 -1.54 -4.81 8.21
C ALA A 21 -2.61 -4.04 7.46
N ARG A 22 -3.50 -4.78 6.77
CA ARG A 22 -4.59 -4.13 6.05
C ARG A 22 -5.41 -3.22 6.97
N LYS A 23 -5.64 -3.66 8.19
CA LYS A 23 -6.47 -2.90 9.12
C LYS A 23 -5.85 -1.56 9.51
N ASP A 24 -4.54 -1.43 9.33
CA ASP A 24 -3.81 -0.23 9.73
C ASP A 24 -3.44 0.67 8.55
N VAL A 25 -3.83 0.33 7.33
CA VAL A 25 -3.37 1.09 6.17
C VAL A 25 -3.79 2.55 6.21
N ALA A 26 -4.99 2.84 6.67
CA ALA A 26 -5.44 4.23 6.71
C ALA A 26 -4.57 5.05 7.65
N LYS A 27 -4.26 4.47 8.80
CA LYS A 27 -3.43 5.14 9.79
C LYS A 27 -2.00 5.31 9.29
N LEU A 28 -1.46 4.26 8.72
CA LEU A 28 -0.06 4.27 8.27
C LEU A 28 0.16 5.14 7.04
N THR A 29 -0.87 5.36 6.24
CA THR A 29 -0.77 6.16 5.03
C THR A 29 -1.42 7.52 5.18
N PHE A 30 -1.73 7.91 6.40
CA PHE A 30 -2.33 9.22 6.70
C PHE A 30 -3.63 9.42 5.92
N GLY A 31 -4.41 8.36 5.77
CA GLY A 31 -5.70 8.45 5.10
C GLY A 31 -5.66 8.30 3.60
N LEU A 32 -4.49 8.04 3.03
CA LEU A 32 -4.36 7.91 1.58
C LEU A 32 -5.19 6.75 1.04
N VAL A 33 -5.16 5.62 1.73
CA VAL A 33 -5.98 4.47 1.38
C VAL A 33 -6.62 3.91 2.64
N SER A 34 -7.76 3.25 2.47
CA SER A 34 -8.47 2.64 3.59
C SER A 34 -8.40 1.12 3.49
N ALA A 35 -8.69 0.46 4.61
CA ALA A 35 -8.75 -1.00 4.62
C ALA A 35 -9.80 -1.51 3.64
N LYS A 36 -10.92 -0.81 3.53
CA LYS A 36 -11.97 -1.20 2.60
C LYS A 36 -11.49 -1.12 1.16
N THR A 37 -10.77 -0.07 0.83
CA THR A 37 -10.20 0.07 -0.52
C THR A 37 -9.24 -1.08 -0.81
N MET A 38 -8.39 -1.42 0.15
CA MET A 38 -7.44 -2.51 -0.06
C MET A 38 -8.17 -3.85 -0.23
N ALA A 39 -9.21 -4.08 0.56
CA ALA A 39 -9.97 -5.31 0.43
C ALA A 39 -10.64 -5.40 -0.94
N ASN A 40 -11.19 -4.29 -1.42
CA ASN A 40 -11.82 -4.26 -2.73
C ASN A 40 -10.81 -4.52 -3.84
N ARG A 41 -9.63 -3.91 -3.75
CA ARG A 41 -8.60 -4.11 -4.76
C ARG A 41 -8.10 -5.55 -4.77
N ASP A 42 -7.92 -6.14 -3.58
CA ASP A 42 -7.50 -7.52 -3.50
C ASP A 42 -8.55 -8.46 -4.11
N SER A 43 -9.82 -8.16 -3.86
CA SER A 43 -10.92 -8.94 -4.41
C SER A 43 -10.94 -8.88 -5.93
N LEU A 44 -10.58 -7.73 -6.50
CA LEU A 44 -10.54 -7.55 -7.94
C LEU A 44 -9.26 -8.04 -8.58
N GLY A 45 -8.29 -8.43 -7.76
CA GLY A 45 -7.01 -8.89 -8.28
C GLY A 45 -6.09 -7.75 -8.69
N THR A 46 -6.39 -6.53 -8.27
CA THR A 46 -5.58 -5.36 -8.63
C THR A 46 -4.83 -4.76 -7.45
N GLY A 47 -4.81 -5.45 -6.31
CA GLY A 47 -4.07 -4.99 -5.14
C GLY A 47 -2.59 -5.28 -5.25
N PRO A 48 -1.86 -5.09 -4.14
CA PRO A 48 -0.43 -5.40 -4.13
C PRO A 48 -0.18 -6.84 -4.51
N LYS A 49 0.93 -7.08 -5.19
CA LYS A 49 1.21 -8.40 -5.76
C LYS A 49 1.46 -9.46 -4.71
N LYS A 50 2.03 -9.08 -3.59
CA LYS A 50 2.28 -10.04 -2.52
C LYS A 50 1.56 -9.63 -1.28
N ARG A 51 0.84 -10.56 -0.71
CA ARG A 51 0.18 -10.35 0.55
C ARG A 51 0.21 -11.63 1.33
N PHE A 52 0.17 -11.49 2.63
CA PHE A 52 0.21 -12.61 3.55
C PHE A 52 -1.09 -12.65 4.32
N LYS A 53 -1.52 -13.84 4.66
CA LYS A 53 -2.74 -13.99 5.43
C LYS A 53 -2.43 -14.84 6.65
N MET A 54 -2.83 -14.37 7.81
CA MET A 54 -2.70 -15.13 9.03
C MET A 54 -4.03 -15.04 9.75
N GLY A 55 -4.77 -16.13 9.79
CA GLY A 55 -6.12 -16.10 10.30
C GLY A 55 -6.99 -15.20 9.44
N LYS A 56 -7.58 -14.19 10.04
CA LYS A 56 -8.40 -13.21 9.32
C LYS A 56 -7.63 -11.98 8.91
N GLU A 57 -6.38 -11.87 9.37
CA GLU A 57 -5.59 -10.68 9.08
C GLU A 57 -4.86 -10.82 7.76
N VAL A 58 -4.84 -9.73 7.00
CA VAL A 58 -4.09 -9.67 5.76
C VAL A 58 -2.98 -8.63 5.92
N TRP A 59 -1.79 -8.97 5.43
CA TRP A 59 -0.61 -8.13 5.56
C TRP A 59 0.02 -7.96 4.19
N TYR A 60 0.68 -6.83 3.99
CA TYR A 60 1.36 -6.53 2.74
C TYR A 60 2.83 -6.31 3.00
N HIS A 61 3.65 -6.73 2.05
CA HIS A 61 5.06 -6.41 2.06
C HIS A 61 5.23 -4.94 1.68
N LYS A 62 6.09 -4.23 2.39
CA LYS A 62 6.25 -2.79 2.20
C LYS A 62 6.49 -2.39 0.76
N GLN A 63 7.47 -3.03 0.10
CA GLN A 63 7.82 -2.64 -1.26
C GLN A 63 6.65 -2.88 -2.22
N GLN A 64 5.99 -4.01 -2.08
CA GLN A 64 4.86 -4.33 -2.96
C GLN A 64 3.70 -3.37 -2.73
N PHE A 65 3.50 -2.96 -1.49
CA PHE A 65 2.46 -1.99 -1.19
C PHE A 65 2.78 -0.64 -1.80
N ILE A 66 4.03 -0.19 -1.71
CA ILE A 66 4.45 1.08 -2.31
C ILE A 66 4.30 1.01 -3.82
N ASP A 67 4.69 -0.09 -4.44
CA ASP A 67 4.53 -0.26 -5.88
C ASP A 67 3.07 -0.13 -6.28
N PHE A 68 2.17 -0.73 -5.50
CA PHE A 68 0.75 -0.63 -5.75
C PHE A 68 0.28 0.83 -5.69
N ILE A 69 0.71 1.55 -4.65
CA ILE A 69 0.31 2.94 -4.48
C ILE A 69 0.78 3.78 -5.68
N VAL A 70 2.03 3.58 -6.09
CA VAL A 70 2.58 4.34 -7.21
C VAL A 70 1.81 4.07 -8.50
N GLU A 71 1.40 2.82 -8.72
CA GLU A 71 0.66 2.46 -9.91
C GLU A 71 -0.73 3.07 -9.95
N HIS A 72 -1.33 3.31 -8.80
CA HIS A 72 -2.72 3.72 -8.73
C HIS A 72 -2.93 5.16 -8.30
N ILE A 73 -1.86 5.85 -7.94
CA ILE A 73 -1.94 7.24 -7.56
C ILE A 73 -1.34 8.07 -8.68
N VAL A 74 -2.14 8.93 -9.25
CA VAL A 74 -1.70 9.79 -10.34
C VAL A 74 -1.30 11.13 -9.77
N ALA A 75 -0.08 11.56 -10.05
CA ALA A 75 0.38 12.87 -9.63
C ALA A 75 -0.25 13.93 -10.51
N LEU A 76 -0.76 14.96 -9.90
CA LEU A 76 -1.41 16.04 -10.63
C LEU A 76 -0.49 17.23 -10.83
#